data_79fea3a94108bd28353ffb7c49a44160
#
_entry.id   79fea3a94108bd28353ffb7c49a44160
#
_cell.length_a   1.000
_cell.length_b   1.000
_cell.length_c   1.000
_cell.angle_alpha   90.00
_cell.angle_beta   90.00
_cell.angle_gamma   90.00
#
_symmetry.space_group_name_H-M   'P 1'
#
loop_
_entity.id
_entity.type
_entity.pdbx_description
1 polymer ?
#
loop_
_entity_poly.entity_id
_entity_poly.type
_entity_poly.pdbx_seq_one_letter_code
_entity_poly.pdbx_strand_id
1 'polypeptide(L)'
;NHRLLLSCNPSLPRVHVTRAQYKNPETATGTLMYFRKRLAGAILVGIEKDKCERMITFKFSALDELRERVEYSLIAQLTGKCANIVFVESDGAIGNCLRRISSEAPGKRAVLPGLTYTLPTPTGRVGVFDRAELSARINAFDGVSARIAADKCVAGLATATVNELFFGLNIADGTPVSDAVTNAFIDAAQALYDAPLSPVVTFDGDKPSDYFIMP
;
A
#
# COMPACT_ATOMS: atom_id res chain seq x y z
N ASN A 1 13.61 -23.20 -3.07
CA ASN A 1 13.75 -21.87 -3.66
C ASN A 1 12.37 -21.20 -3.72
N HIS A 2 12.25 -20.03 -3.15
CA HIS A 2 11.04 -19.21 -3.20
C HIS A 2 11.24 -18.08 -4.21
N ARG A 3 10.18 -17.72 -4.92
CA ARG A 3 10.17 -16.57 -5.82
C ARG A 3 9.22 -15.52 -5.26
N LEU A 4 9.70 -14.30 -5.13
CA LEU A 4 8.86 -13.15 -4.79
C LEU A 4 8.48 -12.43 -6.09
N LEU A 5 7.19 -12.29 -6.32
CA LEU A 5 6.66 -11.52 -7.44
C LEU A 5 6.21 -10.15 -6.92
N LEU A 6 6.73 -9.10 -7.56
CA LEU A 6 6.27 -7.72 -7.36
C LEU A 6 5.67 -7.26 -8.69
N SER A 7 4.38 -6.96 -8.69
CA SER A 7 3.65 -6.51 -9.88
C SER A 7 3.14 -5.09 -9.67
N CYS A 8 3.50 -4.21 -10.59
CA CYS A 8 2.97 -2.84 -10.68
C CYS A 8 1.97 -2.69 -11.83
N ASN A 9 1.31 -3.79 -12.23
CA ASN A 9 0.19 -3.70 -13.17
C ASN A 9 -0.91 -2.83 -12.52
N PRO A 10 -1.33 -1.73 -13.16
CA PRO A 10 -2.33 -0.82 -12.59
C PRO A 10 -3.65 -1.49 -12.23
N SER A 11 -4.05 -2.53 -12.98
CA SER A 11 -5.28 -3.27 -12.73
C SER A 11 -5.15 -4.29 -11.61
N LEU A 12 -3.92 -4.78 -11.34
CA LEU A 12 -3.68 -5.82 -10.34
C LEU A 12 -2.29 -5.66 -9.71
N PRO A 13 -2.04 -4.57 -8.98
CA PRO A 13 -0.79 -4.39 -8.25
C PRO A 13 -0.75 -5.36 -7.08
N ARG A 14 0.34 -6.13 -6.95
CA ARG A 14 0.46 -7.16 -5.90
C ARG A 14 1.89 -7.55 -5.60
N VAL A 15 2.08 -8.04 -4.40
CA VAL A 15 3.30 -8.72 -3.95
C VAL A 15 2.92 -10.06 -3.36
N HIS A 16 3.52 -11.14 -3.82
CA HIS A 16 3.29 -12.47 -3.25
C HIS A 16 4.42 -13.45 -3.59
N VAL A 17 4.53 -14.48 -2.78
CA VAL A 17 5.41 -15.62 -3.06
C VAL A 17 4.73 -16.54 -4.10
N THR A 18 5.47 -16.96 -5.10
CA THR A 18 4.94 -17.80 -6.19
C THR A 18 5.86 -18.95 -6.54
N ARG A 19 5.28 -20.02 -7.06
CA ARG A 19 5.99 -21.14 -7.71
C ARG A 19 5.88 -21.07 -9.23
N ALA A 20 5.05 -20.19 -9.77
CA ALA A 20 4.87 -20.02 -11.20
C ALA A 20 6.18 -19.57 -11.86
N GLN A 21 6.38 -20.07 -13.08
CA GLN A 21 7.51 -19.67 -13.92
C GLN A 21 7.00 -18.64 -14.91
N TYR A 22 7.66 -17.49 -14.94
CA TYR A 22 7.37 -16.43 -15.92
C TYR A 22 8.50 -16.40 -16.95
N LYS A 23 8.12 -16.24 -18.21
CA LYS A 23 9.10 -16.05 -19.28
C LYS A 23 9.77 -14.69 -19.10
N ASN A 24 11.07 -14.68 -19.03
CA ASN A 24 11.83 -13.43 -19.00
C ASN A 24 11.82 -12.76 -20.39
N PRO A 25 11.90 -11.43 -20.46
CA PRO A 25 12.11 -10.73 -21.72
C PRO A 25 13.47 -11.14 -22.32
N GLU A 26 13.56 -11.17 -23.63
CA GLU A 26 14.80 -11.52 -24.36
C GLU A 26 15.92 -10.51 -24.05
N THR A 27 15.57 -9.23 -23.94
CA THR A 27 16.51 -8.18 -23.62
C THR A 27 16.21 -7.60 -22.24
N ALA A 28 17.20 -7.57 -21.37
CA ALA A 28 17.07 -6.97 -20.03
C ALA A 28 16.98 -5.43 -20.13
N THR A 29 15.98 -4.84 -19.47
CA THR A 29 15.87 -3.38 -19.38
C THR A 29 16.99 -2.80 -18.49
N GLY A 30 17.33 -1.52 -18.67
CA GLY A 30 18.29 -0.82 -17.82
C GLY A 30 17.92 -0.87 -16.33
N THR A 31 16.63 -0.76 -16.00
CA THR A 31 16.13 -0.88 -14.62
C THR A 31 16.39 -2.28 -14.07
N LEU A 32 16.16 -3.33 -14.86
CA LEU A 32 16.43 -4.71 -14.42
C LEU A 32 17.94 -4.93 -14.19
N MET A 33 18.78 -4.41 -15.07
CA MET A 33 20.24 -4.50 -14.93
C MET A 33 20.73 -3.75 -13.68
N TYR A 34 20.13 -2.60 -13.40
CA TYR A 34 20.40 -1.83 -12.18
C TYR A 34 20.06 -2.65 -10.92
N PHE A 35 18.85 -3.22 -10.86
CA PHE A 35 18.43 -4.04 -9.72
C PHE A 35 19.32 -5.27 -9.55
N ARG A 36 19.68 -5.95 -10.64
CA ARG A 36 20.60 -7.09 -10.60
C ARG A 36 21.95 -6.70 -10.02
N LYS A 37 22.53 -5.58 -10.45
CA LYS A 37 23.83 -5.11 -9.95
C LYS A 37 23.81 -4.87 -8.43
N ARG A 38 22.72 -4.34 -7.88
CA ARG A 38 22.60 -3.97 -6.46
C ARG A 38 22.12 -5.14 -5.57
N LEU A 39 21.25 -5.99 -6.09
CA LEU A 39 20.59 -7.03 -5.29
C LEU A 39 21.24 -8.41 -5.44
N ALA A 40 22.13 -8.64 -6.40
CA ALA A 40 22.82 -9.92 -6.51
C ALA A 40 23.74 -10.12 -5.29
N GLY A 41 23.46 -11.19 -4.52
CA GLY A 41 24.18 -11.49 -3.27
C GLY A 41 23.73 -10.66 -2.06
N ALA A 42 22.79 -9.75 -2.20
CA ALA A 42 22.22 -9.01 -1.08
C ALA A 42 21.37 -9.92 -0.18
N ILE A 43 21.34 -9.60 1.11
CA ILE A 43 20.58 -10.33 2.13
C ILE A 43 19.35 -9.49 2.50
N LEU A 44 18.16 -10.08 2.41
CA LEU A 44 16.94 -9.46 2.92
C LEU A 44 17.01 -9.43 4.44
N VAL A 45 17.06 -8.22 5.02
CA VAL A 45 17.20 -8.01 6.47
C VAL A 45 15.91 -7.51 7.12
N GLY A 46 14.95 -7.03 6.34
CA GLY A 46 13.68 -6.57 6.88
C GLY A 46 12.60 -6.41 5.82
N ILE A 47 11.36 -6.52 6.27
CA ILE A 47 10.17 -6.19 5.48
C ILE A 47 9.30 -5.29 6.35
N GLU A 48 8.99 -4.11 5.85
CA GLU A 48 8.15 -3.13 6.53
C GLU A 48 6.92 -2.84 5.69
N LYS A 49 5.77 -2.80 6.32
CA LYS A 49 4.51 -2.37 5.70
C LYS A 49 4.07 -1.07 6.37
N ASP A 50 3.80 -0.06 5.57
CA ASP A 50 3.09 1.12 6.05
C ASP A 50 1.67 0.72 6.50
N LYS A 51 1.23 1.23 7.65
CA LYS A 51 -0.07 0.85 8.23
C LYS A 51 -1.25 1.35 7.40
N CYS A 52 -1.12 2.55 6.82
CA CYS A 52 -2.22 3.24 6.14
C CYS A 52 -2.08 3.28 4.62
N GLU A 53 -0.89 2.94 4.11
CA GLU A 53 -0.62 2.95 2.67
C GLU A 53 -0.45 1.54 2.12
N ARG A 54 -0.83 1.33 0.85
CA ARG A 54 -0.58 0.08 0.14
C ARG A 54 0.87 0.06 -0.36
N MET A 55 1.80 0.00 0.59
CA MET A 55 3.23 0.07 0.35
C MET A 55 3.98 -0.95 1.21
N ILE A 56 4.93 -1.64 0.61
CA ILE A 56 5.81 -2.59 1.28
C ILE A 56 7.25 -2.21 0.96
N THR A 57 8.07 -2.09 1.98
CA THR A 57 9.51 -1.83 1.86
C THR A 57 10.29 -3.08 2.22
N PHE A 58 11.09 -3.55 1.27
CA PHE A 58 12.07 -4.62 1.47
C PHE A 58 13.43 -4.01 1.72
N LYS A 59 14.02 -4.26 2.89
CA LYS A 59 15.35 -3.79 3.25
C LYS A 59 16.38 -4.87 2.97
N PHE A 60 17.45 -4.49 2.28
CA PHE A 60 18.54 -5.38 1.91
C PHE A 60 19.84 -4.85 2.44
N SER A 61 20.65 -5.77 3.01
CA SER A 61 22.06 -5.53 3.30
C SER A 61 22.91 -6.12 2.17
N ALA A 62 23.78 -5.31 1.61
CA ALA A 62 24.67 -5.70 0.52
C ALA A 62 26.09 -5.17 0.76
N LEU A 63 27.03 -5.58 -0.07
CA LEU A 63 28.34 -4.96 -0.16
C LEU A 63 28.36 -4.06 -1.41
N ASP A 64 28.83 -2.84 -1.24
CA ASP A 64 29.04 -1.94 -2.36
C ASP A 64 30.31 -2.27 -3.18
N GLU A 65 30.70 -1.41 -4.10
CA GLU A 65 31.88 -1.57 -4.95
C GLU A 65 33.20 -1.49 -4.16
N LEU A 66 33.19 -0.82 -3.00
CA LEU A 66 34.32 -0.72 -2.07
C LEU A 66 34.34 -1.84 -1.02
N ARG A 67 33.39 -2.80 -1.12
CA ARG A 67 33.13 -3.87 -0.15
C ARG A 67 32.71 -3.38 1.24
N GLU A 68 32.15 -2.18 1.31
CA GLU A 68 31.54 -1.68 2.51
C GLU A 68 30.09 -2.15 2.60
N ARG A 69 29.61 -2.38 3.83
CA ARG A 69 28.22 -2.80 4.05
C ARG A 69 27.30 -1.61 3.91
N VAL A 70 26.35 -1.75 3.00
CA VAL A 70 25.34 -0.73 2.71
C VAL A 70 23.94 -1.33 2.82
N GLU A 71 22.96 -0.48 3.12
CA GLU A 71 21.57 -0.86 3.11
C GLU A 71 20.84 -0.24 1.92
N TYR A 72 20.06 -1.06 1.24
CA TYR A 72 19.18 -0.64 0.14
C TYR A 72 17.73 -0.92 0.50
N SER A 73 16.84 -0.09 -0.01
CA SER A 73 15.40 -0.30 0.11
C SER A 73 14.76 -0.51 -1.26
N LEU A 74 14.00 -1.59 -1.40
CA LEU A 74 13.13 -1.81 -2.56
C LEU A 74 11.70 -1.59 -2.13
N ILE A 75 11.07 -0.52 -2.60
CA ILE A 75 9.75 -0.08 -2.17
C ILE A 75 8.73 -0.43 -3.25
N ALA A 76 7.80 -1.32 -2.92
CA ALA A 76 6.66 -1.66 -3.76
C ALA A 76 5.45 -0.79 -3.38
N GLN A 77 5.12 0.17 -4.22
CA GLN A 77 3.92 0.99 -4.10
C GLN A 77 2.79 0.33 -4.89
N LEU A 78 1.72 -0.09 -4.21
CA LEU A 78 0.65 -0.92 -4.78
C LEU A 78 -0.65 -0.13 -5.01
N THR A 79 -0.56 1.17 -5.27
CA THR A 79 -1.71 2.05 -5.40
C THR A 79 -2.15 2.19 -6.85
N GLY A 80 -2.89 1.23 -7.38
CA GLY A 80 -3.57 1.27 -8.67
C GLY A 80 -2.73 1.88 -9.81
N LYS A 81 -3.23 2.96 -10.41
CA LYS A 81 -2.55 3.67 -11.52
C LYS A 81 -1.20 4.26 -11.15
N CYS A 82 -0.94 4.50 -9.86
CA CYS A 82 0.32 5.00 -9.32
C CYS A 82 1.26 3.89 -8.84
N ALA A 83 0.93 2.62 -9.09
CA ALA A 83 1.77 1.49 -8.70
C ALA A 83 3.17 1.62 -9.30
N ASN A 84 4.19 1.42 -8.46
CA ASN A 84 5.59 1.54 -8.84
C ASN A 84 6.48 0.65 -7.98
N ILE A 85 7.66 0.32 -8.48
CA ILE A 85 8.74 -0.26 -7.68
C ILE A 85 9.89 0.72 -7.74
N VAL A 86 10.30 1.19 -6.57
CA VAL A 86 11.34 2.20 -6.42
C VAL A 86 12.50 1.60 -5.63
N PHE A 87 13.69 1.68 -6.19
CA PHE A 87 14.92 1.34 -5.50
C PHE A 87 15.51 2.59 -4.87
N VAL A 88 15.80 2.53 -3.58
CA VAL A 88 16.36 3.64 -2.81
C VAL A 88 17.72 3.23 -2.28
N GLU A 89 18.71 4.07 -2.56
CA GLU A 89 20.10 3.90 -2.11
C GLU A 89 20.22 4.20 -0.60
N SER A 90 21.38 3.91 -0.04
CA SER A 90 21.67 4.09 1.39
C SER A 90 21.60 5.54 1.87
N ASP A 91 21.80 6.50 0.97
CA ASP A 91 21.68 7.95 1.24
C ASP A 91 20.25 8.49 1.11
N GLY A 92 19.28 7.62 0.80
CA GLY A 92 17.88 7.98 0.58
C GLY A 92 17.55 8.47 -0.82
N ALA A 93 18.53 8.49 -1.73
CA ALA A 93 18.27 8.84 -3.13
C ALA A 93 17.58 7.70 -3.89
N ILE A 94 16.73 8.05 -4.84
CA ILE A 94 16.15 7.08 -5.78
C ILE A 94 17.25 6.65 -6.74
N GLY A 95 17.71 5.43 -6.62
CA GLY A 95 18.68 4.87 -7.55
C GLY A 95 18.04 4.48 -8.89
N ASN A 96 16.87 3.87 -8.86
CA ASN A 96 16.06 3.58 -10.06
C ASN A 96 14.60 3.29 -9.71
N CYS A 97 13.72 3.26 -10.70
CA CYS A 97 12.31 2.92 -10.55
C CYS A 97 11.75 2.29 -11.83
N LEU A 98 10.69 1.49 -11.69
CA LEU A 98 10.04 0.91 -12.87
C LEU A 98 9.32 1.95 -13.72
N ARG A 99 8.69 2.93 -13.07
CA ARG A 99 7.95 4.00 -13.74
C ARG A 99 8.51 5.34 -13.31
N ARG A 100 9.04 6.10 -14.27
CA ARG A 100 9.48 7.46 -14.03
C ARG A 100 8.29 8.40 -14.03
N ILE A 101 8.19 9.22 -13.01
CA ILE A 101 7.11 10.21 -12.84
C ILE A 101 7.78 11.58 -12.74
N SER A 102 7.50 12.46 -13.69
CA SER A 102 7.92 13.87 -13.64
C SER A 102 6.94 14.71 -12.82
N SER A 103 7.41 15.83 -12.29
CA SER A 103 6.60 16.76 -11.47
C SER A 103 5.75 17.73 -12.30
N GLU A 104 5.69 17.59 -13.63
CA GLU A 104 4.99 18.54 -14.51
C GLU A 104 3.48 18.65 -14.27
N ALA A 105 2.87 17.69 -13.57
CA ALA A 105 1.47 17.79 -13.19
C ALA A 105 1.33 18.32 -11.75
N PRO A 106 0.49 19.35 -11.51
CA PRO A 106 0.24 19.90 -10.19
C PRO A 106 -0.13 18.79 -9.17
N GLY A 107 0.51 18.79 -8.01
CA GLY A 107 0.25 17.82 -6.95
C GLY A 107 0.82 16.42 -7.17
N LYS A 108 1.56 16.16 -8.25
CA LYS A 108 2.27 14.88 -8.45
C LYS A 108 3.68 14.94 -7.91
N ARG A 109 4.00 13.95 -7.08
CA ARG A 109 5.35 13.73 -6.58
C ARG A 109 6.23 13.18 -7.70
N ALA A 110 7.40 13.81 -7.92
CA ALA A 110 8.38 13.27 -8.85
C ALA A 110 8.99 11.98 -8.31
N VAL A 111 9.17 10.98 -9.19
CA VAL A 111 9.88 9.73 -8.90
C VAL A 111 10.87 9.50 -10.04
N LEU A 112 12.06 10.05 -9.87
CA LEU A 112 13.13 10.02 -10.85
C LEU A 112 14.46 9.62 -10.18
N PRO A 113 15.33 8.88 -10.86
CA PRO A 113 16.67 8.60 -10.36
C PRO A 113 17.43 9.89 -9.98
N GLY A 114 18.13 9.85 -8.86
CA GLY A 114 18.89 10.98 -8.31
C GLY A 114 18.11 11.92 -7.39
N LEU A 115 16.78 11.83 -7.35
CA LEU A 115 15.98 12.60 -6.38
C LEU A 115 15.91 11.86 -5.04
N THR A 116 15.82 12.61 -3.95
CA THR A 116 15.52 12.02 -2.63
C THR A 116 14.14 11.38 -2.64
N TYR A 117 14.05 10.15 -2.15
CA TYR A 117 12.77 9.47 -2.01
C TYR A 117 11.93 10.15 -0.92
N THR A 118 10.70 10.48 -1.25
CA THR A 118 9.71 10.96 -0.30
C THR A 118 8.50 10.04 -0.32
N LEU A 119 7.77 9.94 0.79
CA LEU A 119 6.52 9.17 0.84
C LEU A 119 5.48 9.77 -0.13
N PRO A 120 4.53 8.98 -0.64
CA PRO A 120 3.38 9.52 -1.36
C PRO A 120 2.71 10.62 -0.56
N THR A 121 2.26 11.69 -1.23
CA THR A 121 1.55 12.76 -0.55
C THR A 121 0.25 12.20 0.05
N PRO A 122 0.00 12.42 1.33
CA PRO A 122 -1.25 11.99 1.95
C PRO A 122 -2.45 12.56 1.18
N THR A 123 -3.45 11.73 0.96
CA THR A 123 -4.69 12.14 0.26
C THR A 123 -5.57 13.08 1.07
N GLY A 124 -5.07 13.64 2.18
CA GLY A 124 -5.88 14.36 3.17
C GLY A 124 -6.69 13.42 4.07
N ARG A 125 -6.54 12.11 3.91
CA ARG A 125 -7.17 11.09 4.76
C ARG A 125 -6.30 10.79 5.96
N VAL A 126 -6.92 10.33 7.05
CA VAL A 126 -6.27 10.08 8.35
C VAL A 126 -6.26 8.59 8.64
N GLY A 127 -5.15 8.06 9.13
CA GLY A 127 -5.04 6.68 9.52
C GLY A 127 -5.91 6.35 10.75
N VAL A 128 -6.41 5.12 10.83
CA VAL A 128 -7.25 4.68 11.94
C VAL A 128 -6.56 4.74 13.31
N PHE A 129 -5.24 4.80 13.33
CA PHE A 129 -4.45 4.90 14.57
C PHE A 129 -4.30 6.34 15.08
N ASP A 130 -4.59 7.33 14.26
CA ASP A 130 -4.72 8.72 14.69
C ASP A 130 -6.17 9.05 15.04
N ARG A 131 -6.62 8.43 16.14
CA ARG A 131 -8.01 8.45 16.59
C ARG A 131 -8.58 9.87 16.74
N ALA A 132 -7.80 10.75 17.38
CA ALA A 132 -8.27 12.11 17.71
C ALA A 132 -8.55 12.90 16.43
N GLU A 133 -7.62 12.90 15.49
CA GLU A 133 -7.76 13.61 14.22
C GLU A 133 -8.84 12.96 13.34
N LEU A 134 -8.88 11.63 13.25
CA LEU A 134 -9.88 10.92 12.46
C LEU A 134 -11.29 11.18 12.99
N SER A 135 -11.50 11.12 14.31
CA SER A 135 -12.78 11.44 14.95
C SER A 135 -13.21 12.86 14.68
N ALA A 136 -12.30 13.83 14.87
CA ALA A 136 -12.60 15.23 14.61
C ALA A 136 -13.02 15.47 13.15
N ARG A 137 -12.34 14.82 12.20
CA ARG A 137 -12.66 14.97 10.77
C ARG A 137 -13.99 14.33 10.38
N ILE A 138 -14.29 13.13 10.91
CA ILE A 138 -15.58 12.48 10.65
C ILE A 138 -16.72 13.33 11.24
N ASN A 139 -16.56 13.79 12.48
CA ASN A 139 -17.58 14.55 13.18
C ASN A 139 -17.77 15.99 12.63
N ALA A 140 -16.84 16.49 11.83
CA ALA A 140 -16.99 17.75 11.12
C ALA A 140 -17.93 17.67 9.90
N PHE A 141 -18.33 16.47 9.48
CA PHE A 141 -19.30 16.31 8.38
C PHE A 141 -20.72 16.51 8.90
N ASP A 142 -21.43 17.41 8.27
CA ASP A 142 -22.85 17.65 8.50
C ASP A 142 -23.68 17.24 7.27
N GLY A 143 -24.91 16.77 7.49
CA GLY A 143 -25.85 16.44 6.41
C GLY A 143 -25.51 15.19 5.58
N VAL A 144 -24.50 14.40 5.97
CA VAL A 144 -24.16 13.12 5.34
C VAL A 144 -24.19 11.97 6.36
N SER A 145 -24.39 10.74 5.88
CA SER A 145 -24.32 9.58 6.78
C SER A 145 -22.91 9.34 7.31
N ALA A 146 -22.84 8.77 8.52
CA ALA A 146 -21.57 8.43 9.18
C ALA A 146 -20.69 7.53 8.32
N ARG A 147 -21.26 6.59 7.57
CA ARG A 147 -20.54 5.71 6.65
C ARG A 147 -19.84 6.51 5.54
N ILE A 148 -20.54 7.47 4.92
CA ILE A 148 -19.96 8.32 3.87
C ILE A 148 -18.87 9.23 4.43
N ALA A 149 -19.08 9.80 5.62
CA ALA A 149 -18.08 10.63 6.29
C ALA A 149 -16.82 9.82 6.61
N ALA A 150 -16.98 8.62 7.17
CA ALA A 150 -15.88 7.71 7.48
C ALA A 150 -15.10 7.32 6.22
N ASP A 151 -15.78 6.92 5.12
CA ASP A 151 -15.13 6.56 3.86
C ASP A 151 -14.33 7.71 3.25
N LYS A 152 -14.78 8.93 3.40
CA LYS A 152 -14.05 10.13 2.92
C LYS A 152 -12.82 10.46 3.76
N CYS A 153 -12.86 10.18 5.08
CA CYS A 153 -11.81 10.59 6.02
C CYS A 153 -10.74 9.54 6.24
N VAL A 154 -11.08 8.24 6.21
CA VAL A 154 -10.17 7.17 6.61
C VAL A 154 -9.14 6.85 5.53
N ALA A 155 -7.87 6.74 5.92
CA ALA A 155 -6.79 6.21 5.10
C ALA A 155 -6.61 4.71 5.32
N GLY A 156 -6.15 4.00 4.30
CA GLY A 156 -5.77 2.59 4.39
C GLY A 156 -6.91 1.58 4.26
N LEU A 157 -8.16 2.01 4.31
CA LEU A 157 -9.34 1.17 4.11
C LEU A 157 -9.97 1.44 2.73
N ALA A 158 -10.41 0.37 2.07
CA ALA A 158 -11.23 0.47 0.87
C ALA A 158 -12.69 0.73 1.24
N THR A 159 -13.46 1.35 0.34
CA THR A 159 -14.90 1.60 0.53
C THR A 159 -15.67 0.33 0.88
N ALA A 160 -15.33 -0.81 0.24
CA ALA A 160 -15.94 -2.10 0.58
C ALA A 160 -15.69 -2.49 2.03
N THR A 161 -14.46 -2.32 2.53
CA THR A 161 -14.11 -2.59 3.93
C THR A 161 -14.87 -1.69 4.90
N VAL A 162 -15.00 -0.39 4.57
CA VAL A 162 -15.80 0.54 5.39
C VAL A 162 -17.27 0.08 5.44
N ASN A 163 -17.84 -0.31 4.30
CA ASN A 163 -19.21 -0.83 4.24
C ASN A 163 -19.41 -2.06 5.13
N GLU A 164 -18.50 -3.03 5.05
CA GLU A 164 -18.54 -4.25 5.88
C GLU A 164 -18.42 -3.94 7.38
N LEU A 165 -17.56 -2.99 7.76
CA LEU A 165 -17.46 -2.56 9.15
C LEU A 165 -18.77 -1.96 9.67
N PHE A 166 -19.44 -1.09 8.90
CA PHE A 166 -20.72 -0.52 9.26
C PHE A 166 -21.83 -1.60 9.32
N PHE A 167 -21.82 -2.54 8.38
CA PHE A 167 -22.73 -3.70 8.39
C PHE A 167 -22.53 -4.56 9.64
N GLY A 168 -21.29 -4.93 9.96
CA GLY A 168 -20.96 -5.72 11.16
C GLY A 168 -21.33 -5.04 12.48
N LEU A 169 -21.31 -3.69 12.51
CA LEU A 169 -21.77 -2.90 13.65
C LEU A 169 -23.30 -2.75 13.71
N ASN A 170 -24.05 -3.27 12.75
CA ASN A 170 -25.50 -3.08 12.59
C ASN A 170 -25.91 -1.60 12.52
N ILE A 171 -25.07 -0.76 11.91
CA ILE A 171 -25.36 0.66 11.72
C ILE A 171 -25.98 0.85 10.33
N ALA A 172 -27.21 1.38 10.28
CA ALA A 172 -27.93 1.59 9.03
C ALA A 172 -27.25 2.65 8.16
N ASP A 173 -27.37 2.51 6.84
CA ASP A 173 -26.72 3.40 5.84
C ASP A 173 -27.01 4.89 6.02
N GLY A 174 -28.21 5.24 6.46
CA GLY A 174 -28.64 6.64 6.68
C GLY A 174 -28.29 7.22 8.05
N THR A 175 -27.62 6.45 8.92
CA THR A 175 -27.32 6.91 10.29
C THR A 175 -26.47 8.18 10.28
N PRO A 176 -26.92 9.25 10.99
CA PRO A 176 -26.15 10.49 11.05
C PRO A 176 -24.84 10.32 11.81
N VAL A 177 -23.90 11.22 11.57
CA VAL A 177 -22.63 11.30 12.31
C VAL A 177 -22.93 11.59 13.78
N SER A 178 -22.27 10.86 14.67
CA SER A 178 -22.25 11.11 16.12
C SER A 178 -20.99 10.53 16.73
N ASP A 179 -20.58 11.03 17.88
CA ASP A 179 -19.39 10.53 18.60
C ASP A 179 -19.47 9.02 18.88
N ALA A 180 -20.64 8.52 19.23
CA ALA A 180 -20.84 7.09 19.50
C ALA A 180 -20.60 6.24 18.24
N VAL A 181 -21.17 6.63 17.10
CA VAL A 181 -21.02 5.92 15.83
C VAL A 181 -19.58 6.02 15.31
N THR A 182 -18.99 7.23 15.39
CA THR A 182 -17.61 7.45 14.98
C THR A 182 -16.62 6.61 15.78
N ASN A 183 -16.78 6.57 17.10
CA ASN A 183 -15.93 5.78 17.98
C ASN A 183 -16.10 4.29 17.71
N ALA A 184 -17.32 3.80 17.56
CA ALA A 184 -17.58 2.38 17.24
C ALA A 184 -16.90 1.98 15.91
N PHE A 185 -16.99 2.83 14.88
CA PHE A 185 -16.30 2.59 13.61
C PHE A 185 -14.79 2.53 13.79
N ILE A 186 -14.19 3.49 14.52
CA ILE A 186 -12.72 3.54 14.71
C ILE A 186 -12.25 2.32 15.48
N ASP A 187 -12.98 1.89 16.53
CA ASP A 187 -12.66 0.69 17.30
C ASP A 187 -12.68 -0.58 16.43
N ALA A 188 -13.72 -0.74 15.63
CA ALA A 188 -13.85 -1.87 14.70
C ALA A 188 -12.75 -1.83 13.62
N ALA A 189 -12.44 -0.65 13.10
CA ALA A 189 -11.38 -0.48 12.10
C ALA A 189 -9.98 -0.77 12.67
N GLN A 190 -9.70 -0.39 13.91
CA GLN A 190 -8.44 -0.73 14.59
C GLN A 190 -8.36 -2.24 14.88
N ALA A 191 -9.44 -2.85 15.37
CA ALA A 191 -9.49 -4.28 15.64
C ALA A 191 -9.23 -5.14 14.40
N LEU A 192 -9.61 -4.65 13.21
CA LEU A 192 -9.35 -5.34 11.95
C LEU A 192 -7.85 -5.55 11.68
N TYR A 193 -6.98 -4.63 12.09
CA TYR A 193 -5.52 -4.76 11.88
C TYR A 193 -4.89 -5.84 12.77
N ASP A 194 -5.51 -6.16 13.90
CA ASP A 194 -5.03 -7.17 14.85
C ASP A 194 -5.76 -8.51 14.66
N ALA A 195 -6.83 -8.52 13.87
CA ALA A 195 -7.61 -9.72 13.60
C ALA A 195 -6.83 -10.74 12.75
N PRO A 196 -7.00 -12.04 12.99
CA PRO A 196 -6.45 -13.05 12.10
C PRO A 196 -7.07 -12.92 10.70
N LEU A 197 -6.22 -13.05 9.67
CA LEU A 197 -6.69 -12.97 8.28
C LEU A 197 -7.64 -14.12 7.98
N SER A 198 -8.83 -13.82 7.52
CA SER A 198 -9.84 -14.78 7.07
C SER A 198 -10.21 -14.51 5.60
N PRO A 199 -9.37 -14.95 4.64
CA PRO A 199 -9.60 -14.66 3.24
C PRO A 199 -10.84 -15.40 2.72
N VAL A 200 -11.75 -14.65 2.14
CA VAL A 200 -12.98 -15.13 1.50
C VAL A 200 -12.95 -14.75 0.02
N VAL A 201 -13.39 -15.67 -0.84
CA VAL A 201 -13.60 -15.41 -2.26
C VAL A 201 -15.08 -15.54 -2.55
N THR A 202 -15.66 -14.52 -3.16
CA THR A 202 -17.03 -14.57 -3.66
C THR A 202 -17.06 -15.03 -5.11
N PHE A 203 -18.14 -15.67 -5.50
CA PHE A 203 -18.31 -16.21 -6.84
C PHE A 203 -19.61 -15.68 -7.46
N ASP A 204 -19.56 -15.43 -8.77
CA ASP A 204 -20.73 -15.24 -9.61
C ASP A 204 -20.86 -16.50 -10.51
N GLY A 205 -21.76 -17.38 -10.12
CA GLY A 205 -21.77 -18.76 -10.64
C GLY A 205 -20.47 -19.47 -10.28
N ASP A 206 -19.75 -20.01 -11.27
CA ASP A 206 -18.47 -20.70 -11.09
C ASP A 206 -17.24 -19.78 -11.22
N LYS A 207 -17.43 -18.48 -11.46
CA LYS A 207 -16.33 -17.53 -11.65
C LYS A 207 -16.05 -16.74 -10.39
N PRO A 208 -14.78 -16.66 -9.93
CA PRO A 208 -14.41 -15.75 -8.85
C PRO A 208 -14.78 -14.31 -9.24
N SER A 209 -15.52 -13.63 -8.39
CA SER A 209 -16.04 -12.28 -8.60
C SER A 209 -15.22 -11.28 -7.80
N ASP A 210 -15.04 -11.52 -6.49
CA ASP A 210 -14.31 -10.62 -5.61
C ASP A 210 -13.63 -11.40 -4.48
N TYR A 211 -12.79 -10.73 -3.70
CA TYR A 211 -12.13 -11.32 -2.54
C TYR A 211 -12.05 -10.33 -1.39
N PHE A 212 -12.17 -10.85 -0.18
CA PHE A 212 -12.09 -10.09 1.07
C PHE A 212 -11.12 -10.78 2.03
N ILE A 213 -10.58 -10.03 2.98
CA ILE A 213 -9.69 -10.54 4.05
C ILE A 213 -10.38 -10.56 5.42
N MET A 214 -11.65 -10.20 5.44
CA MET A 214 -12.51 -10.23 6.62
C MET A 214 -13.49 -11.41 6.53
N PRO A 215 -13.89 -11.98 7.66
CA PRO A 215 -14.94 -12.99 7.70
C PRO A 215 -16.30 -12.42 7.27
#